data_8ebb7579bc97f29fb1119ace6a15a817
#
_entry.id   8ebb7579bc97f29fb1119ace6a15a817
#
_cell.length_a   1.000
_cell.length_b   1.000
_cell.length_c   1.000
_cell.angle_alpha   90.00
_cell.angle_beta   90.00
_cell.angle_gamma   90.00
#
_symmetry.space_group_name_H-M   'P 1'
#
loop_
_entity.id
_entity.type
_entity.pdbx_description
1 polymer ?
#
loop_
_entity_poly.entity_id
_entity_poly.type
_entity_poly.pdbx_seq_one_letter_code
_entity_poly.pdbx_strand_id
1 'polypeptide(L)'
;MTLPSAASSHHRADAFYRRWQRLNDWLAQHREFWQPAPFADPSPAWTKNWPALADRVARLSDSDCVQWDDDPVALAEWVAGALPSFREFGELTGIQPLAVEFADQNTLPEVRATDMPGRKRLQAGAFASAIQPLKHNVLDWCCGKGHLARTLAPLCGGDVTGFEWNATLVDDGNRLAGKFGDAVTLQCQDVMAENLTMPPDAHGVALHACGDLHRRLMRKVAGEGLPRVSVSPCCYHLTEALDYQPLSRRVRASKNGLELTRNELRLAVRETVTAPKRVREQTRRISRWRLGFDGLQRQLRGVDAYLPVPSHPTRLTNGDFATFCRWAAGNRGLELPGDTDFGVWERHGERRRQEVRRHELVRHLFRRPLELWVVLDYSMFLEEQGYNVRLGTFCERQLTPRNLLIDAEKRSVDC
;
A
#
# COMPACT_ATOMS: atom_id res chain seq x y z
N MET A 1 14.98 -29.22 -24.03
CA MET A 1 14.65 -28.41 -22.85
C MET A 1 13.47 -29.07 -22.19
N THR A 2 13.70 -29.81 -21.13
CA THR A 2 12.69 -30.61 -20.41
C THR A 2 11.78 -29.67 -19.60
N LEU A 3 10.47 -29.74 -19.86
CA LEU A 3 9.42 -29.01 -19.13
C LEU A 3 9.39 -29.48 -17.66
N PRO A 4 9.16 -28.58 -16.70
CA PRO A 4 9.04 -28.96 -15.28
C PRO A 4 7.73 -29.73 -15.06
N SER A 5 7.85 -30.92 -14.45
CA SER A 5 6.77 -31.86 -14.16
C SER A 5 5.74 -31.31 -13.17
N ALA A 6 4.54 -31.90 -13.12
CA ALA A 6 3.44 -31.55 -12.20
C ALA A 6 3.86 -31.53 -10.70
N ALA A 7 4.91 -32.25 -10.30
CA ALA A 7 5.52 -32.20 -8.97
C ALA A 7 6.09 -30.81 -8.63
N SER A 8 6.50 -30.02 -9.62
CA SER A 8 7.05 -28.66 -9.39
C SER A 8 5.97 -27.63 -9.02
N SER A 9 4.71 -27.85 -9.43
CA SER A 9 3.61 -26.92 -9.13
C SER A 9 3.06 -27.07 -7.71
N HIS A 10 2.99 -28.30 -7.18
CA HIS A 10 2.61 -28.54 -5.78
C HIS A 10 3.67 -28.00 -4.80
N HIS A 11 4.95 -28.10 -5.14
CA HIS A 11 6.02 -27.54 -4.32
C HIS A 11 6.01 -26.01 -4.22
N ARG A 12 5.55 -25.31 -5.26
CA ARG A 12 5.43 -23.84 -5.24
C ARG A 12 4.23 -23.34 -4.43
N ALA A 13 3.06 -23.98 -4.59
CA ALA A 13 1.86 -23.65 -3.80
C ALA A 13 2.11 -23.80 -2.29
N ASP A 14 2.89 -24.82 -1.91
CA ASP A 14 3.29 -25.02 -0.51
C ASP A 14 4.32 -23.97 -0.05
N ALA A 15 5.09 -23.37 -0.96
CA ALA A 15 6.07 -22.34 -0.61
C ALA A 15 5.39 -21.01 -0.19
N PHE A 16 4.36 -20.56 -0.92
CA PHE A 16 3.61 -19.35 -0.54
C PHE A 16 2.86 -19.56 0.79
N TYR A 17 2.25 -20.73 0.98
CA TYR A 17 1.53 -21.03 2.22
C TYR A 17 2.48 -21.10 3.43
N ARG A 18 3.60 -21.79 3.34
CA ARG A 18 4.62 -21.85 4.42
C ARG A 18 5.13 -20.44 4.76
N ARG A 19 5.39 -19.61 3.75
CA ARG A 19 5.83 -18.24 3.96
C ARG A 19 4.73 -17.41 4.62
N TRP A 20 3.48 -17.56 4.18
CA TRP A 20 2.34 -16.91 4.78
C TRP A 20 2.18 -17.32 6.26
N GLN A 21 2.29 -18.59 6.58
CA GLN A 21 2.22 -19.08 7.97
C GLN A 21 3.30 -18.43 8.84
N ARG A 22 4.56 -18.44 8.41
CA ARG A 22 5.65 -17.79 9.15
C ARG A 22 5.39 -16.31 9.40
N LEU A 23 4.92 -15.57 8.38
CA LEU A 23 4.54 -14.17 8.52
C LEU A 23 3.36 -13.99 9.48
N ASN A 24 2.35 -14.85 9.36
CA ASN A 24 1.18 -14.84 10.24
C ASN A 24 1.58 -15.01 11.71
N ASP A 25 2.39 -16.01 12.00
CA ASP A 25 2.84 -16.32 13.36
C ASP A 25 3.71 -15.19 13.92
N TRP A 26 4.63 -14.66 13.10
CA TRP A 26 5.47 -13.53 13.49
C TRP A 26 4.66 -12.26 13.74
N LEU A 27 3.71 -11.94 12.88
CA LEU A 27 2.80 -10.79 13.05
C LEU A 27 1.92 -10.97 14.29
N ALA A 28 1.41 -12.17 14.56
CA ALA A 28 0.59 -12.48 15.73
C ALA A 28 1.39 -12.33 17.03
N GLN A 29 2.63 -12.82 17.05
CA GLN A 29 3.54 -12.70 18.19
C GLN A 29 3.85 -11.23 18.55
N HIS A 30 3.89 -10.35 17.53
CA HIS A 30 4.31 -8.96 17.71
C HIS A 30 3.16 -7.95 17.63
N ARG A 31 1.91 -8.38 17.89
CA ARG A 31 0.72 -7.51 17.81
C ARG A 31 0.84 -6.22 18.61
N GLU A 32 1.43 -6.27 19.79
CA GLU A 32 1.59 -5.11 20.67
C GLU A 32 2.41 -3.96 20.07
N PHE A 33 3.27 -4.25 19.07
CA PHE A 33 4.10 -3.23 18.42
C PHE A 33 3.38 -2.52 17.26
N TRP A 34 2.45 -3.17 16.58
CA TRP A 34 1.87 -2.63 15.34
C TRP A 34 0.38 -2.30 15.42
N GLN A 35 -0.39 -2.99 16.26
CA GLN A 35 -1.82 -2.69 16.40
C GLN A 35 -2.07 -1.32 17.03
N PRO A 36 -1.46 -0.95 18.19
CA PRO A 36 -1.67 0.36 18.76
C PRO A 36 -1.19 1.46 17.83
N ALA A 37 -2.00 2.50 17.68
CA ALA A 37 -1.60 3.69 16.95
C ALA A 37 -1.00 4.70 17.95
N PRO A 38 0.32 4.98 17.92
CA PRO A 38 0.98 5.85 18.91
C PRO A 38 0.42 7.27 18.94
N PHE A 39 -0.28 7.66 17.89
CA PHE A 39 -0.97 8.94 17.83
C PHE A 39 -2.16 9.00 18.82
N ALA A 40 -2.93 7.92 18.92
CA ALA A 40 -4.09 7.81 19.80
C ALA A 40 -3.74 7.24 21.17
N ASP A 41 -2.74 6.34 21.22
CA ASP A 41 -2.23 5.70 22.43
C ASP A 41 -0.85 6.27 22.79
N PRO A 42 -0.76 7.14 23.80
CA PRO A 42 0.50 7.72 24.26
C PRO A 42 1.49 6.72 24.84
N SER A 43 1.00 5.64 25.42
CA SER A 43 1.82 4.66 26.14
C SER A 43 1.51 3.24 25.67
N PRO A 44 1.89 2.87 24.43
CA PRO A 44 1.66 1.53 23.92
C PRO A 44 2.22 0.47 24.85
N ALA A 45 1.50 -0.65 25.02
CA ALA A 45 1.84 -1.69 25.99
C ALA A 45 3.30 -2.19 25.87
N TRP A 46 3.82 -2.28 24.66
CA TRP A 46 5.20 -2.71 24.41
C TRP A 46 6.25 -1.83 25.12
N THR A 47 5.97 -0.53 25.38
CA THR A 47 6.92 0.35 26.09
C THR A 47 7.15 -0.08 27.54
N LYS A 48 6.16 -0.74 28.14
CA LYS A 48 6.25 -1.31 29.50
C LYS A 48 6.79 -2.74 29.45
N ASN A 49 6.39 -3.52 28.47
CA ASN A 49 6.78 -4.93 28.33
C ASN A 49 8.26 -5.07 27.90
N TRP A 50 8.78 -4.08 27.17
CA TRP A 50 10.13 -4.07 26.60
C TRP A 50 10.88 -2.77 26.97
N PRO A 51 11.15 -2.52 28.27
CA PRO A 51 11.71 -1.23 28.74
C PRO A 51 13.07 -0.94 28.12
N ALA A 52 13.92 -1.94 27.90
CA ALA A 52 15.22 -1.75 27.26
C ALA A 52 15.09 -1.23 25.81
N LEU A 53 14.09 -1.69 25.06
CA LEU A 53 13.79 -1.18 23.72
C LEU A 53 13.19 0.22 23.80
N ALA A 54 12.26 0.44 24.72
CA ALA A 54 11.61 1.74 24.93
C ALA A 54 12.64 2.84 25.24
N ASP A 55 13.60 2.56 26.13
CA ASP A 55 14.68 3.49 26.47
C ASP A 55 15.59 3.81 25.28
N ARG A 56 15.90 2.80 24.45
CA ARG A 56 16.68 3.00 23.22
C ARG A 56 15.92 3.87 22.22
N VAL A 57 14.63 3.58 22.01
CA VAL A 57 13.75 4.33 21.11
C VAL A 57 13.56 5.78 21.58
N ALA A 58 13.42 6.00 22.88
CA ALA A 58 13.24 7.33 23.46
C ALA A 58 14.44 8.28 23.22
N ARG A 59 15.64 7.74 23.02
CA ARG A 59 16.87 8.51 22.77
C ARG A 59 17.07 8.89 21.29
N LEU A 60 16.27 8.36 20.36
CA LEU A 60 16.41 8.66 18.93
C LEU A 60 16.09 10.14 18.67
N SER A 61 16.90 10.78 17.85
CA SER A 61 16.61 12.10 17.29
C SER A 61 15.66 12.03 16.08
N ASP A 62 15.14 13.18 15.64
CA ASP A 62 14.36 13.25 14.40
C ASP A 62 15.20 12.82 13.16
N SER A 63 16.52 13.08 13.15
CA SER A 63 17.43 12.64 12.08
C SER A 63 17.62 11.12 12.07
N ASP A 64 17.79 10.51 13.26
CA ASP A 64 17.89 9.04 13.38
C ASP A 64 16.61 8.38 12.86
N CYS A 65 15.45 8.95 13.22
CA CYS A 65 14.16 8.44 12.72
C CYS A 65 14.01 8.53 11.20
N VAL A 66 14.60 9.55 10.54
CA VAL A 66 14.60 9.64 9.08
C VAL A 66 15.51 8.57 8.48
N GLN A 67 16.72 8.43 8.98
CA GLN A 67 17.70 7.45 8.50
C GLN A 67 17.14 6.01 8.61
N TRP A 68 16.59 5.66 9.78
CA TRP A 68 16.05 4.32 10.01
C TRP A 68 14.77 4.00 9.23
N ASP A 69 13.93 5.00 8.92
CA ASP A 69 12.71 4.80 8.10
C ASP A 69 13.07 4.43 6.64
N ASP A 70 14.26 4.84 6.17
CA ASP A 70 14.76 4.54 4.83
C ASP A 70 15.39 3.14 4.72
N ASP A 71 15.88 2.58 5.84
CA ASP A 71 16.46 1.22 5.91
C ASP A 71 15.78 0.34 6.97
N PRO A 72 14.63 -0.27 6.65
CA PRO A 72 13.90 -1.09 7.59
C PRO A 72 14.63 -2.38 7.98
N VAL A 73 15.57 -2.89 7.18
CA VAL A 73 16.35 -4.09 7.53
C VAL A 73 17.37 -3.74 8.61
N ALA A 74 18.14 -2.69 8.44
CA ALA A 74 19.07 -2.22 9.45
C ALA A 74 18.36 -1.79 10.75
N LEU A 75 17.17 -1.17 10.64
CA LEU A 75 16.32 -0.87 11.80
C LEU A 75 15.90 -2.14 12.54
N ALA A 76 15.49 -3.20 11.83
CA ALA A 76 15.10 -4.47 12.44
C ALA A 76 16.27 -5.14 13.17
N GLU A 77 17.47 -5.10 12.60
CA GLU A 77 18.69 -5.57 13.27
C GLU A 77 19.01 -4.77 14.53
N TRP A 78 18.83 -3.45 14.47
CA TRP A 78 19.01 -2.61 15.65
C TRP A 78 17.98 -2.94 16.73
N VAL A 79 16.69 -3.18 16.39
CA VAL A 79 15.65 -3.64 17.32
C VAL A 79 15.99 -5.03 17.86
N ALA A 80 16.53 -5.92 17.04
CA ALA A 80 16.94 -7.28 17.43
C ALA A 80 17.96 -7.31 18.57
N GLY A 81 18.72 -6.23 18.76
CA GLY A 81 19.61 -6.10 19.92
C GLY A 81 18.88 -6.06 21.27
N ALA A 82 17.57 -5.74 21.30
CA ALA A 82 16.73 -5.80 22.49
C ALA A 82 15.63 -6.88 22.36
N LEU A 83 15.22 -7.22 21.16
CA LEU A 83 14.18 -8.20 20.85
C LEU A 83 14.64 -9.17 19.75
N PRO A 84 15.28 -10.31 20.12
CA PRO A 84 15.97 -11.20 19.17
C PRO A 84 15.11 -11.76 18.04
N SER A 85 13.79 -11.86 18.20
CA SER A 85 12.85 -12.33 17.16
C SER A 85 12.83 -11.45 15.90
N PHE A 86 13.36 -10.21 15.98
CA PHE A 86 13.48 -9.33 14.81
C PHE A 86 14.63 -9.69 13.87
N ARG A 87 15.53 -10.63 14.23
CA ARG A 87 16.56 -11.13 13.31
C ARG A 87 15.97 -11.84 12.09
N GLU A 88 14.76 -12.37 12.20
CA GLU A 88 14.05 -13.02 11.08
C GLU A 88 13.47 -12.02 10.08
N PHE A 89 13.41 -10.72 10.41
CA PHE A 89 12.75 -9.69 9.60
C PHE A 89 13.23 -9.67 8.15
N GLY A 90 14.54 -9.71 7.93
CA GLY A 90 15.13 -9.68 6.59
C GLY A 90 14.71 -10.88 5.74
N GLU A 91 14.67 -12.08 6.32
CA GLU A 91 14.22 -13.29 5.64
C GLU A 91 12.71 -13.26 5.35
N LEU A 92 11.90 -12.85 6.34
CA LEU A 92 10.45 -12.78 6.21
C LEU A 92 10.01 -11.78 5.13
N THR A 93 10.71 -10.63 5.04
CA THR A 93 10.35 -9.54 4.12
C THR A 93 11.11 -9.56 2.80
N GLY A 94 12.19 -10.34 2.70
CA GLY A 94 12.99 -10.48 1.49
C GLY A 94 12.14 -10.94 0.31
N ILE A 95 12.15 -10.19 -0.79
CA ILE A 95 11.44 -10.50 -2.04
C ILE A 95 12.42 -10.29 -3.20
N GLN A 96 12.46 -11.25 -4.10
CA GLN A 96 13.32 -11.14 -5.27
C GLN A 96 12.74 -10.12 -6.25
N PRO A 97 13.57 -9.27 -6.85
CA PRO A 97 13.12 -8.47 -7.98
C PRO A 97 12.73 -9.40 -9.14
N LEU A 98 11.64 -9.08 -9.82
CA LEU A 98 11.35 -9.63 -11.13
C LEU A 98 12.38 -9.05 -12.10
N ALA A 99 12.90 -9.87 -12.99
CA ALA A 99 13.84 -9.38 -13.99
C ALA A 99 13.21 -8.24 -14.78
N VAL A 100 13.79 -7.05 -14.68
CA VAL A 100 13.33 -5.83 -15.37
C VAL A 100 14.42 -5.42 -16.33
N GLU A 101 14.55 -6.19 -17.42
CA GLU A 101 15.41 -5.83 -18.53
C GLU A 101 14.73 -4.71 -19.33
N PHE A 102 15.50 -3.69 -19.75
CA PHE A 102 15.02 -2.61 -20.62
C PHE A 102 13.94 -1.68 -20.07
N ALA A 103 13.87 -1.44 -18.76
CA ALA A 103 12.87 -0.54 -18.16
C ALA A 103 12.88 0.86 -18.79
N ASP A 104 14.05 1.41 -19.09
CA ASP A 104 14.18 2.72 -19.73
C ASP A 104 13.67 2.73 -21.17
N GLN A 105 13.88 1.64 -21.92
CA GLN A 105 13.41 1.51 -23.30
C GLN A 105 11.89 1.37 -23.40
N ASN A 106 11.26 0.78 -22.38
CA ASN A 106 9.81 0.58 -22.31
C ASN A 106 9.07 1.76 -21.66
N THR A 107 9.80 2.81 -21.26
CA THR A 107 9.21 4.01 -20.67
C THR A 107 8.79 4.98 -21.77
N LEU A 108 7.55 5.47 -21.75
CA LEU A 108 7.08 6.51 -22.68
C LEU A 108 8.05 7.69 -22.72
N PRO A 109 8.47 8.17 -23.89
CA PRO A 109 9.25 9.41 -24.01
C PRO A 109 8.55 10.59 -23.32
N GLU A 110 9.28 11.49 -22.69
CA GLU A 110 8.73 12.60 -21.93
C GLU A 110 7.77 13.47 -22.74
N VAL A 111 8.10 13.71 -24.01
CA VAL A 111 7.26 14.48 -24.96
C VAL A 111 5.89 13.83 -25.22
N ARG A 112 5.77 12.52 -25.04
CA ARG A 112 4.51 11.77 -25.18
C ARG A 112 3.77 11.59 -23.86
N ALA A 113 4.40 11.88 -22.73
CA ALA A 113 3.87 11.69 -21.39
C ALA A 113 3.09 12.93 -20.86
N THR A 114 2.35 13.60 -21.74
CA THR A 114 1.50 14.76 -21.40
C THR A 114 0.57 14.38 -20.23
N ASP A 115 0.45 15.25 -19.23
CA ASP A 115 -0.35 15.07 -18.00
C ASP A 115 0.07 13.89 -17.10
N MET A 116 1.22 13.28 -17.36
CA MET A 116 1.75 12.18 -16.58
C MET A 116 2.95 12.65 -15.72
N PRO A 117 2.85 12.64 -14.38
CA PRO A 117 3.99 12.96 -13.53
C PRO A 117 5.18 12.04 -13.83
N GLY A 118 6.40 12.59 -13.89
CA GLY A 118 7.62 11.87 -14.27
C GLY A 118 7.82 10.54 -13.53
N ARG A 119 7.52 10.52 -12.21
CA ARG A 119 7.57 9.29 -11.41
C ARG A 119 6.57 8.22 -11.89
N LYS A 120 5.33 8.58 -12.23
CA LYS A 120 4.34 7.63 -12.76
C LYS A 120 4.77 7.07 -14.10
N ARG A 121 5.45 7.88 -14.92
CA ARG A 121 6.03 7.45 -16.20
C ARG A 121 7.06 6.34 -16.00
N LEU A 122 8.01 6.53 -15.09
CA LEU A 122 9.03 5.54 -14.77
C LEU A 122 8.41 4.25 -14.16
N GLN A 123 7.39 4.38 -13.30
CA GLN A 123 6.67 3.23 -12.75
C GLN A 123 5.98 2.42 -13.85
N ALA A 124 5.31 3.08 -14.80
CA ALA A 124 4.64 2.40 -15.92
C ALA A 124 5.65 1.65 -16.80
N GLY A 125 6.81 2.24 -17.10
CA GLY A 125 7.89 1.60 -17.86
C GLY A 125 8.46 0.37 -17.14
N ALA A 126 8.75 0.48 -15.86
CA ALA A 126 9.25 -0.63 -15.06
C ALA A 126 8.21 -1.76 -14.94
N PHE A 127 6.94 -1.43 -14.73
CA PHE A 127 5.85 -2.40 -14.70
C PHE A 127 5.71 -3.11 -16.08
N ALA A 128 5.69 -2.33 -17.18
CA ALA A 128 5.62 -2.86 -18.53
C ALA A 128 6.76 -3.85 -18.84
N SER A 129 7.98 -3.54 -18.37
CA SER A 129 9.14 -4.42 -18.55
C SER A 129 9.02 -5.71 -17.73
N ALA A 130 8.52 -5.65 -16.51
CA ALA A 130 8.40 -6.80 -15.61
C ALA A 130 7.37 -7.85 -16.09
N ILE A 131 6.38 -7.42 -16.90
CA ILE A 131 5.32 -8.31 -17.42
C ILE A 131 5.55 -8.77 -18.85
N GLN A 132 6.73 -8.53 -19.43
CA GLN A 132 7.10 -9.05 -20.75
C GLN A 132 7.24 -10.59 -20.75
N PRO A 133 7.00 -11.28 -21.89
CA PRO A 133 6.40 -10.78 -23.13
C PRO A 133 4.86 -10.65 -23.02
N LEU A 134 4.27 -9.69 -23.78
CA LEU A 134 2.82 -9.53 -23.90
C LEU A 134 2.30 -10.35 -25.07
N LYS A 135 1.69 -11.51 -24.79
CA LYS A 135 1.24 -12.48 -25.79
C LYS A 135 -0.24 -12.39 -26.13
N HIS A 136 -1.02 -11.66 -25.33
CA HIS A 136 -2.47 -11.58 -25.37
C HIS A 136 -2.91 -10.13 -25.52
N ASN A 137 -4.16 -9.89 -25.87
CA ASN A 137 -4.76 -8.57 -25.79
C ASN A 137 -4.63 -8.04 -24.37
N VAL A 138 -4.39 -6.75 -24.22
CA VAL A 138 -4.19 -6.14 -22.90
C VAL A 138 -5.43 -5.37 -22.47
N LEU A 139 -5.89 -5.62 -21.25
CA LEU A 139 -6.91 -4.83 -20.58
C LEU A 139 -6.32 -4.06 -19.39
N ASP A 140 -6.18 -2.74 -19.53
CA ASP A 140 -5.76 -1.83 -18.45
C ASP A 140 -6.96 -1.50 -17.56
N TRP A 141 -6.90 -1.97 -16.31
CA TRP A 141 -8.00 -1.93 -15.34
C TRP A 141 -7.93 -0.66 -14.49
N CYS A 142 -9.01 0.15 -14.48
CA CYS A 142 -9.05 1.47 -13.86
C CYS A 142 -7.98 2.40 -14.43
N CYS A 143 -7.94 2.48 -15.74
CA CYS A 143 -6.83 3.03 -16.52
C CYS A 143 -6.65 4.56 -16.41
N GLY A 144 -7.63 5.29 -15.84
CA GLY A 144 -7.61 6.75 -15.83
C GLY A 144 -7.53 7.32 -17.25
N LYS A 145 -6.50 8.11 -17.54
CA LYS A 145 -6.22 8.62 -18.90
C LYS A 145 -5.44 7.63 -19.78
N GLY A 146 -5.36 6.34 -19.42
CA GLY A 146 -4.72 5.29 -20.22
C GLY A 146 -3.21 5.41 -20.32
N HIS A 147 -2.53 5.99 -19.36
CA HIS A 147 -1.09 6.15 -19.42
C HIS A 147 -0.35 4.81 -19.42
N LEU A 148 -0.81 3.83 -18.63
CA LEU A 148 -0.25 2.48 -18.65
C LEU A 148 -0.58 1.78 -19.97
N ALA A 149 -1.83 1.84 -20.44
CA ALA A 149 -2.26 1.29 -21.73
C ALA A 149 -1.37 1.80 -22.87
N ARG A 150 -1.13 3.12 -22.94
CA ARG A 150 -0.25 3.76 -23.92
C ARG A 150 1.22 3.32 -23.80
N THR A 151 1.67 3.01 -22.59
CA THR A 151 3.03 2.46 -22.35
C THR A 151 3.13 1.02 -22.86
N LEU A 152 2.05 0.23 -22.74
CA LEU A 152 2.01 -1.18 -23.13
C LEU A 152 1.76 -1.37 -24.64
N ALA A 153 1.06 -0.44 -25.29
CA ALA A 153 0.66 -0.58 -26.69
C ALA A 153 1.81 -0.89 -27.66
N PRO A 154 2.98 -0.22 -27.61
CA PRO A 154 4.10 -0.56 -28.50
C PRO A 154 4.74 -1.93 -28.22
N LEU A 155 4.44 -2.55 -27.09
CA LEU A 155 5.00 -3.83 -26.62
C LEU A 155 4.03 -5.00 -26.83
N CYS A 156 2.77 -4.69 -27.17
CA CYS A 156 1.69 -5.64 -27.35
C CYS A 156 1.50 -5.92 -28.84
N GLY A 157 1.46 -7.22 -29.21
CA GLY A 157 1.14 -7.63 -30.59
C GLY A 157 -0.36 -7.67 -30.88
N GLY A 158 -1.21 -7.38 -29.89
CA GLY A 158 -2.67 -7.39 -29.98
C GLY A 158 -3.29 -6.05 -29.60
N ASP A 159 -4.59 -6.05 -29.32
CA ASP A 159 -5.34 -4.87 -28.94
C ASP A 159 -5.04 -4.47 -27.49
N VAL A 160 -5.03 -3.15 -27.23
CA VAL A 160 -4.92 -2.58 -25.89
C VAL A 160 -6.16 -1.76 -25.57
N THR A 161 -6.94 -2.26 -24.62
CA THR A 161 -8.17 -1.61 -24.14
C THR A 161 -7.99 -1.16 -22.70
N GLY A 162 -8.57 -0.03 -22.32
CA GLY A 162 -8.63 0.44 -20.94
C GLY A 162 -10.06 0.61 -20.46
N PHE A 163 -10.36 0.18 -19.23
CA PHE A 163 -11.63 0.43 -18.55
C PHE A 163 -11.47 1.53 -17.50
N GLU A 164 -12.31 2.54 -17.57
CA GLU A 164 -12.37 3.66 -16.63
C GLU A 164 -13.82 4.10 -16.46
N TRP A 165 -14.28 4.33 -15.22
CA TRP A 165 -15.67 4.72 -14.94
C TRP A 165 -15.95 6.20 -15.23
N ASN A 166 -14.93 7.06 -15.22
CA ASN A 166 -15.05 8.49 -15.42
C ASN A 166 -14.96 8.85 -16.90
N ALA A 167 -16.08 9.17 -17.52
CA ALA A 167 -16.18 9.51 -18.95
C ALA A 167 -15.21 10.63 -19.37
N THR A 168 -15.00 11.65 -18.52
CA THR A 168 -14.07 12.75 -18.83
C THR A 168 -12.63 12.25 -18.96
N LEU A 169 -12.20 11.31 -18.11
CA LEU A 169 -10.87 10.72 -18.20
C LEU A 169 -10.73 9.82 -19.43
N VAL A 170 -11.80 9.12 -19.81
CA VAL A 170 -11.86 8.30 -21.04
C VAL A 170 -11.71 9.19 -22.26
N ASP A 171 -12.47 10.28 -22.37
CA ASP A 171 -12.40 11.23 -23.49
C ASP A 171 -11.01 11.87 -23.60
N ASP A 172 -10.45 12.31 -22.47
CA ASP A 172 -9.09 12.86 -22.41
C ASP A 172 -8.05 11.84 -22.84
N GLY A 173 -8.18 10.60 -22.39
CA GLY A 173 -7.25 9.51 -22.72
C GLY A 173 -7.30 9.12 -24.18
N ASN A 174 -8.49 8.96 -24.76
CA ASN A 174 -8.67 8.67 -26.19
C ASN A 174 -8.13 9.80 -27.06
N ARG A 175 -8.32 11.06 -26.67
CA ARG A 175 -7.75 12.23 -27.34
C ARG A 175 -6.21 12.21 -27.29
N LEU A 176 -5.62 11.84 -26.16
CA LEU A 176 -4.18 11.70 -26.02
C LEU A 176 -3.65 10.54 -26.90
N ALA A 177 -4.32 9.38 -26.90
CA ALA A 177 -3.96 8.25 -27.75
C ALA A 177 -3.99 8.65 -29.23
N GLY A 178 -5.08 9.29 -29.69
CA GLY A 178 -5.21 9.78 -31.06
C GLY A 178 -4.14 10.82 -31.44
N LYS A 179 -3.82 11.76 -30.53
CA LYS A 179 -2.77 12.77 -30.75
C LYS A 179 -1.40 12.17 -31.04
N PHE A 180 -1.07 11.05 -30.42
CA PHE A 180 0.23 10.40 -30.54
C PHE A 180 0.22 9.15 -31.41
N GLY A 181 -0.94 8.77 -31.98
CA GLY A 181 -1.08 7.57 -32.80
C GLY A 181 -0.89 6.27 -32.01
N ASP A 182 -1.24 6.27 -30.71
CA ASP A 182 -1.18 5.08 -29.87
C ASP A 182 -2.37 4.14 -30.19
N ALA A 183 -2.11 2.85 -30.42
CA ALA A 183 -3.13 1.83 -30.67
C ALA A 183 -3.83 1.44 -29.34
N VAL A 184 -4.59 2.36 -28.77
CA VAL A 184 -5.27 2.20 -27.48
C VAL A 184 -6.71 2.69 -27.60
N THR A 185 -7.66 1.93 -27.05
CA THR A 185 -9.07 2.33 -26.92
C THR A 185 -9.48 2.31 -25.46
N LEU A 186 -9.90 3.47 -24.92
CA LEU A 186 -10.45 3.54 -23.58
C LEU A 186 -11.99 3.51 -23.63
N GLN A 187 -12.59 2.76 -22.72
CA GLN A 187 -14.03 2.57 -22.64
C GLN A 187 -14.54 3.05 -21.27
N CYS A 188 -15.66 3.80 -21.29
CA CYS A 188 -16.34 4.20 -20.04
C CYS A 188 -17.05 2.98 -19.46
N GLN A 189 -16.43 2.37 -18.45
CA GLN A 189 -16.91 1.13 -17.85
C GLN A 189 -16.72 1.14 -16.33
N ASP A 190 -17.80 0.89 -15.61
CA ASP A 190 -17.72 0.58 -14.18
C ASP A 190 -17.28 -0.87 -14.01
N VAL A 191 -16.05 -1.04 -13.50
CA VAL A 191 -15.47 -2.36 -13.27
C VAL A 191 -16.09 -3.11 -12.08
N MET A 192 -16.88 -2.43 -11.26
CA MET A 192 -17.63 -3.05 -10.15
C MET A 192 -19.03 -3.51 -10.55
N ALA A 193 -19.51 -3.18 -11.75
CA ALA A 193 -20.81 -3.60 -12.24
C ALA A 193 -20.94 -5.13 -12.26
N GLU A 194 -22.11 -5.66 -11.87
CA GLU A 194 -22.35 -7.09 -11.78
C GLU A 194 -22.26 -7.79 -13.14
N ASN A 195 -22.80 -7.17 -14.19
CA ASN A 195 -22.88 -7.68 -15.55
C ASN A 195 -21.63 -7.37 -16.40
N LEU A 196 -20.53 -6.96 -15.78
CA LEU A 196 -19.28 -6.72 -16.49
C LEU A 196 -18.78 -8.01 -17.16
N THR A 197 -18.53 -7.94 -18.47
CA THR A 197 -17.84 -8.97 -19.26
C THR A 197 -16.43 -8.52 -19.59
N MET A 198 -15.49 -9.46 -19.52
CA MET A 198 -14.09 -9.20 -19.91
C MET A 198 -13.90 -9.42 -21.40
N PRO A 199 -13.02 -8.67 -22.07
CA PRO A 199 -12.62 -9.00 -23.44
C PRO A 199 -12.04 -10.42 -23.51
N PRO A 200 -12.35 -11.19 -24.56
CA PRO A 200 -11.80 -12.53 -24.71
C PRO A 200 -10.27 -12.47 -24.87
N ASP A 201 -9.60 -13.51 -24.41
CA ASP A 201 -8.13 -13.64 -24.47
C ASP A 201 -7.37 -12.45 -23.85
N ALA A 202 -7.98 -11.77 -22.86
CA ALA A 202 -7.38 -10.60 -22.26
C ALA A 202 -6.34 -10.95 -21.19
N HIS A 203 -5.18 -10.29 -21.28
CA HIS A 203 -4.25 -10.14 -20.15
C HIS A 203 -4.69 -8.94 -19.31
N GLY A 204 -5.34 -9.19 -18.17
CA GLY A 204 -5.76 -8.13 -17.25
C GLY A 204 -4.55 -7.51 -16.55
N VAL A 205 -4.34 -6.20 -16.69
CA VAL A 205 -3.25 -5.49 -16.02
C VAL A 205 -3.80 -4.41 -15.10
N ALA A 206 -3.17 -4.24 -13.93
CA ALA A 206 -3.53 -3.18 -12.98
C ALA A 206 -2.30 -2.64 -12.26
N LEU A 207 -1.98 -1.39 -12.51
CA LEU A 207 -0.98 -0.64 -11.76
C LEU A 207 -1.69 0.39 -10.88
N HIS A 208 -1.69 0.16 -9.54
CA HIS A 208 -2.36 1.01 -8.56
C HIS A 208 -3.91 1.03 -8.60
N ALA A 209 -4.56 -0.02 -9.08
CA ALA A 209 -5.98 -0.24 -8.81
C ALA A 209 -6.16 -0.52 -7.31
N CYS A 210 -6.97 0.30 -6.62
CA CYS A 210 -7.00 0.33 -5.15
C CYS A 210 -7.99 -0.68 -4.55
N GLY A 211 -7.57 -1.42 -3.52
CA GLY A 211 -8.46 -2.21 -2.68
C GLY A 211 -9.32 -3.23 -3.45
N ASP A 212 -10.64 -3.15 -3.31
CA ASP A 212 -11.54 -4.11 -3.96
C ASP A 212 -11.48 -4.09 -5.49
N LEU A 213 -10.98 -3.01 -6.11
CA LEU A 213 -10.83 -2.94 -7.57
C LEU A 213 -9.84 -4.00 -8.10
N HIS A 214 -8.64 -4.14 -7.51
CA HIS A 214 -7.70 -5.18 -7.94
C HIS A 214 -8.16 -6.59 -7.52
N ARG A 215 -8.86 -6.72 -6.40
CA ARG A 215 -9.48 -7.99 -5.98
C ARG A 215 -10.56 -8.44 -6.97
N ARG A 216 -11.35 -7.49 -7.49
CA ARG A 216 -12.35 -7.74 -8.52
C ARG A 216 -11.70 -8.23 -9.82
N LEU A 217 -10.62 -7.57 -10.27
CA LEU A 217 -9.87 -8.01 -11.45
C LEU A 217 -9.41 -9.46 -11.33
N MET A 218 -8.74 -9.82 -10.22
CA MET A 218 -8.27 -11.19 -10.00
C MET A 218 -9.40 -12.21 -10.01
N ARG A 219 -10.53 -11.90 -9.37
CA ARG A 219 -11.72 -12.78 -9.38
C ARG A 219 -12.34 -12.93 -10.78
N LYS A 220 -12.42 -11.84 -11.56
CA LYS A 220 -12.96 -11.86 -12.91
C LYS A 220 -12.07 -12.68 -13.84
N VAL A 221 -10.75 -12.42 -13.83
CA VAL A 221 -9.78 -13.19 -14.64
C VAL A 221 -9.85 -14.68 -14.30
N ALA A 222 -9.86 -15.03 -13.02
CA ALA A 222 -9.95 -16.42 -12.59
C ALA A 222 -11.30 -17.07 -12.94
N GLY A 223 -12.40 -16.36 -12.70
CA GLY A 223 -13.77 -16.89 -12.94
C GLY A 223 -14.10 -17.06 -14.41
N GLU A 224 -13.59 -16.20 -15.29
CA GLU A 224 -13.75 -16.29 -16.76
C GLU A 224 -12.63 -17.10 -17.43
N GLY A 225 -11.64 -17.51 -16.65
CA GLY A 225 -10.54 -18.35 -17.13
C GLY A 225 -9.63 -17.68 -18.13
N LEU A 226 -9.43 -16.35 -17.99
CA LEU A 226 -8.57 -15.58 -18.88
C LEU A 226 -7.09 -15.99 -18.76
N PRO A 227 -6.27 -15.77 -19.80
CA PRO A 227 -4.92 -16.34 -19.87
C PRO A 227 -3.93 -15.78 -18.86
N ARG A 228 -4.06 -14.49 -18.48
CA ARG A 228 -3.07 -13.85 -17.62
C ARG A 228 -3.62 -12.68 -16.83
N VAL A 229 -3.04 -12.45 -15.64
CA VAL A 229 -3.28 -11.26 -14.83
C VAL A 229 -1.98 -10.76 -14.23
N SER A 230 -1.71 -9.44 -14.31
CA SER A 230 -0.57 -8.78 -13.68
C SER A 230 -1.04 -7.60 -12.85
N VAL A 231 -0.83 -7.67 -11.54
CA VAL A 231 -1.36 -6.67 -10.61
C VAL A 231 -0.25 -6.18 -9.68
N SER A 232 -0.08 -4.86 -9.60
CA SER A 232 0.63 -4.21 -8.50
C SER A 232 -0.41 -3.69 -7.49
N PRO A 233 -0.75 -4.49 -6.46
CA PRO A 233 -1.83 -4.16 -5.55
C PRO A 233 -1.43 -3.02 -4.61
N CYS A 234 -2.41 -2.19 -4.24
CA CYS A 234 -2.19 -1.09 -3.31
C CYS A 234 -3.47 -0.78 -2.53
N CYS A 235 -3.37 0.14 -1.56
CA CYS A 235 -4.52 0.63 -0.78
C CYS A 235 -5.42 -0.48 -0.24
N TYR A 236 -4.84 -1.53 0.34
CA TYR A 236 -5.51 -2.74 0.84
C TYR A 236 -6.70 -2.46 1.78
N HIS A 237 -6.73 -1.29 2.39
CA HIS A 237 -7.80 -0.82 3.28
C HIS A 237 -9.03 -0.23 2.55
N LEU A 238 -8.97 -0.03 1.23
CA LEU A 238 -10.11 0.45 0.43
C LEU A 238 -11.00 -0.71 0.04
N THR A 239 -11.71 -1.25 1.01
CA THR A 239 -12.64 -2.38 0.90
C THR A 239 -13.94 -2.02 1.57
N GLU A 240 -15.06 -2.58 1.10
CA GLU A 240 -16.38 -2.43 1.73
C GLU A 240 -16.42 -3.12 3.09
N ALA A 241 -15.81 -4.29 3.21
CA ALA A 241 -15.79 -5.06 4.44
C ALA A 241 -14.98 -4.33 5.53
N LEU A 242 -15.46 -4.40 6.78
CA LEU A 242 -14.77 -3.84 7.94
C LEU A 242 -13.51 -4.64 8.29
N ASP A 243 -13.58 -5.95 8.08
CA ASP A 243 -12.50 -6.89 8.33
C ASP A 243 -12.01 -7.52 7.03
N TYR A 244 -10.73 -7.87 7.00
CA TYR A 244 -10.11 -8.50 5.84
C TYR A 244 -10.79 -9.83 5.50
N GLN A 245 -11.22 -9.96 4.26
CA GLN A 245 -11.82 -11.19 3.74
C GLN A 245 -10.80 -11.90 2.85
N PRO A 246 -10.17 -13.00 3.29
CA PRO A 246 -9.18 -13.72 2.48
C PRO A 246 -9.76 -14.20 1.15
N LEU A 247 -8.95 -14.17 0.09
CA LEU A 247 -9.31 -14.70 -1.23
C LEU A 247 -9.06 -16.21 -1.32
N SER A 248 -7.93 -16.70 -0.82
CA SER A 248 -7.57 -18.11 -0.90
C SER A 248 -8.36 -18.97 0.08
N ARG A 249 -8.65 -20.18 -0.32
CA ARG A 249 -9.30 -21.18 0.56
C ARG A 249 -8.40 -21.59 1.70
N ARG A 250 -7.08 -21.65 1.46
CA ARG A 250 -6.09 -22.03 2.46
C ARG A 250 -6.04 -21.05 3.63
N VAL A 251 -6.04 -19.74 3.35
CA VAL A 251 -6.05 -18.71 4.40
C VAL A 251 -7.38 -18.71 5.15
N ARG A 252 -8.51 -18.84 4.45
CA ARG A 252 -9.84 -18.93 5.08
C ARG A 252 -9.98 -20.15 6.01
N ALA A 253 -9.34 -21.26 5.67
CA ALA A 253 -9.36 -22.47 6.47
C ALA A 253 -8.36 -22.47 7.64
N SER A 254 -7.47 -21.47 7.71
CA SER A 254 -6.48 -21.38 8.79
C SER A 254 -7.14 -21.00 10.11
N LYS A 255 -7.02 -21.88 11.11
CA LYS A 255 -7.58 -21.67 12.45
C LYS A 255 -6.86 -20.56 13.24
N ASN A 256 -5.61 -20.28 12.90
CA ASN A 256 -4.76 -19.30 13.59
C ASN A 256 -4.47 -18.07 12.72
N GLY A 257 -5.26 -17.85 11.66
CA GLY A 257 -5.11 -16.68 10.80
C GLY A 257 -5.34 -15.38 11.57
N LEU A 258 -4.56 -14.35 11.25
CA LEU A 258 -4.79 -13.01 11.77
C LEU A 258 -6.14 -12.49 11.27
N GLU A 259 -6.92 -11.98 12.19
CA GLU A 259 -8.07 -11.15 11.85
C GLU A 259 -7.59 -9.69 11.78
N LEU A 260 -7.61 -9.12 10.59
CA LEU A 260 -7.17 -7.75 10.32
C LEU A 260 -8.36 -6.87 10.00
N THR A 261 -8.51 -5.80 10.73
CA THR A 261 -9.49 -4.77 10.42
C THR A 261 -9.03 -3.92 9.24
N ARG A 262 -9.98 -3.30 8.56
CA ARG A 262 -9.72 -2.31 7.51
C ARG A 262 -8.77 -1.19 7.98
N ASN A 263 -8.83 -0.79 9.24
CA ASN A 263 -7.96 0.24 9.79
C ASN A 263 -6.51 -0.25 9.98
N GLU A 264 -6.32 -1.51 10.35
CA GLU A 264 -4.98 -2.11 10.50
C GLU A 264 -4.30 -2.29 9.13
N LEU A 265 -5.06 -2.63 8.09
CA LEU A 265 -4.56 -2.68 6.71
C LEU A 265 -4.00 -1.34 6.21
N ARG A 266 -4.38 -0.20 6.80
CA ARG A 266 -3.79 1.11 6.49
C ARG A 266 -2.30 1.15 6.80
N LEU A 267 -1.82 0.37 7.75
CA LEU A 267 -0.40 0.34 8.09
C LEU A 267 0.44 -0.14 6.90
N ALA A 268 0.00 -1.19 6.20
CA ALA A 268 0.70 -1.72 5.03
C ALA A 268 0.95 -0.69 3.92
N VAL A 269 0.13 0.38 3.87
CA VAL A 269 0.23 1.42 2.82
C VAL A 269 0.64 2.80 3.36
N ARG A 270 0.93 2.89 4.66
CA ARG A 270 1.27 4.17 5.29
C ARG A 270 2.74 4.52 5.09
N GLU A 271 3.07 4.97 3.90
CA GLU A 271 4.40 5.44 3.57
C GLU A 271 4.33 6.75 2.77
N THR A 272 5.14 7.75 3.19
CA THR A 272 5.11 9.10 2.64
C THR A 272 6.48 9.55 2.06
N VAL A 273 7.30 8.60 1.65
CA VAL A 273 8.69 8.83 1.14
C VAL A 273 8.76 9.91 0.05
N THR A 274 7.64 10.28 -0.54
CA THR A 274 7.59 11.00 -1.81
C THR A 274 6.93 12.38 -1.77
N ALA A 275 6.52 12.86 -0.59
CA ALA A 275 5.85 14.16 -0.50
C ALA A 275 6.84 15.35 -0.62
N PRO A 276 6.50 16.43 -1.36
CA PRO A 276 7.29 17.65 -1.40
C PRO A 276 7.56 18.23 0.00
N LYS A 277 8.68 18.91 0.18
CA LYS A 277 9.09 19.50 1.47
C LYS A 277 7.97 20.31 2.12
N ARG A 278 7.31 21.19 1.35
CA ARG A 278 6.18 22.00 1.83
C ARG A 278 5.05 21.15 2.41
N VAL A 279 4.70 20.04 1.74
CA VAL A 279 3.64 19.13 2.20
C VAL A 279 4.04 18.44 3.49
N ARG A 280 5.31 18.01 3.60
CA ARG A 280 5.85 17.39 4.82
C ARG A 280 5.83 18.35 6.00
N GLU A 281 6.22 19.62 5.79
CA GLU A 281 6.20 20.65 6.84
C GLU A 281 4.77 20.96 7.30
N GLN A 282 3.82 21.05 6.35
CA GLN A 282 2.41 21.24 6.67
C GLN A 282 1.84 20.06 7.46
N THR A 283 2.12 18.83 7.04
CA THR A 283 1.71 17.60 7.75
C THR A 283 2.31 17.57 9.15
N ARG A 284 3.60 17.92 9.32
CA ARG A 284 4.26 18.01 10.62
C ARG A 284 3.57 19.04 11.54
N ARG A 285 3.23 20.23 11.02
CA ARG A 285 2.53 21.28 11.79
C ARG A 285 1.16 20.80 12.27
N ILE A 286 0.36 20.23 11.37
CA ILE A 286 -0.98 19.74 11.72
C ILE A 286 -0.92 18.56 12.67
N SER A 287 0.04 17.65 12.54
CA SER A 287 0.26 16.57 13.49
C SER A 287 0.55 17.11 14.89
N ARG A 288 1.45 18.10 15.02
CA ARG A 288 1.74 18.78 16.28
C ARG A 288 0.48 19.40 16.89
N TRP A 289 -0.31 20.11 16.10
CA TRP A 289 -1.53 20.76 16.58
C TRP A 289 -2.60 19.76 17.02
N ARG A 290 -2.78 18.67 16.28
CA ARG A 290 -3.71 17.61 16.69
C ARG A 290 -3.30 16.96 18.01
N LEU A 291 -2.01 16.72 18.21
CA LEU A 291 -1.49 16.15 19.45
C LEU A 291 -1.53 17.16 20.62
N GLY A 292 -1.33 18.45 20.35
CA GLY A 292 -1.51 19.50 21.35
C GLY A 292 -2.98 19.61 21.80
N PHE A 293 -3.90 19.59 20.83
CA PHE A 293 -5.34 19.57 21.13
C PHE A 293 -5.76 18.26 21.83
N ASP A 294 -5.15 17.11 21.48
CA ASP A 294 -5.44 15.85 22.17
C ASP A 294 -5.10 15.92 23.67
N GLY A 295 -3.97 16.50 24.03
CA GLY A 295 -3.62 16.76 25.43
C GLY A 295 -4.64 17.70 26.11
N LEU A 296 -4.99 18.80 25.48
CA LEU A 296 -5.95 19.77 25.99
C LEU A 296 -7.35 19.14 26.20
N GLN A 297 -7.87 18.41 25.22
CA GLN A 297 -9.19 17.79 25.33
C GLN A 297 -9.25 16.69 26.40
N ARG A 298 -8.17 15.91 26.60
CA ARG A 298 -8.09 14.92 27.68
C ARG A 298 -8.21 15.60 29.05
N GLN A 299 -7.50 16.71 29.24
CA GLN A 299 -7.59 17.49 30.49
C GLN A 299 -8.99 18.09 30.68
N LEU A 300 -9.56 18.74 29.66
CA LEU A 300 -10.89 19.36 29.75
C LEU A 300 -12.00 18.35 30.08
N ARG A 301 -11.91 17.17 29.48
CA ARG A 301 -12.92 16.12 29.67
C ARG A 301 -12.68 15.30 30.94
N GLY A 302 -11.48 15.34 31.53
CA GLY A 302 -11.09 14.43 32.60
C GLY A 302 -11.06 12.95 32.15
N VAL A 303 -10.91 12.68 30.83
CA VAL A 303 -10.96 11.34 30.24
C VAL A 303 -9.68 11.13 29.43
N ASP A 304 -8.86 10.14 29.83
CA ASP A 304 -7.63 9.78 29.14
C ASP A 304 -7.91 8.91 27.91
N ALA A 305 -8.63 9.48 26.93
CA ALA A 305 -8.96 8.83 25.67
C ALA A 305 -8.87 9.81 24.51
N TYR A 306 -8.32 9.33 23.39
CA TYR A 306 -8.24 10.09 22.14
C TYR A 306 -9.63 10.48 21.64
N LEU A 307 -9.81 11.75 21.29
CA LEU A 307 -11.02 12.26 20.65
C LEU A 307 -10.70 12.62 19.20
N PRO A 308 -11.18 11.84 18.21
CA PRO A 308 -10.91 12.12 16.80
C PRO A 308 -11.44 13.49 16.38
N VAL A 309 -10.61 14.30 15.75
CA VAL A 309 -11.01 15.57 15.15
C VAL A 309 -11.18 15.37 13.63
N PRO A 310 -12.25 15.90 12.99
CA PRO A 310 -12.46 15.74 11.55
C PRO A 310 -11.32 16.31 10.71
N SER A 311 -11.37 16.09 9.40
CA SER A 311 -10.44 16.71 8.47
C SER A 311 -10.58 18.23 8.55
N HIS A 312 -9.46 18.93 8.75
CA HIS A 312 -9.44 20.38 8.90
C HIS A 312 -9.53 21.07 7.53
N PRO A 313 -10.22 22.21 7.44
CA PRO A 313 -10.20 23.03 6.23
C PRO A 313 -8.79 23.56 5.93
N THR A 314 -8.42 23.63 4.66
CA THR A 314 -7.08 24.08 4.20
C THR A 314 -6.69 25.46 4.75
N ARG A 315 -7.67 26.37 4.93
CA ARG A 315 -7.43 27.70 5.51
C ARG A 315 -6.81 27.67 6.91
N LEU A 316 -7.10 26.65 7.72
CA LEU A 316 -6.54 26.52 9.07
C LEU A 316 -5.05 26.17 9.05
N THR A 317 -4.54 25.61 7.97
CA THR A 317 -3.10 25.26 7.87
C THR A 317 -2.20 26.50 7.83
N ASN A 318 -2.76 27.66 7.49
CA ASN A 318 -2.04 28.94 7.46
C ASN A 318 -2.30 29.80 8.72
N GLY A 319 -3.15 29.34 9.63
CA GLY A 319 -3.45 30.02 10.89
C GLY A 319 -2.48 29.69 12.02
N ASP A 320 -2.93 29.90 13.26
CA ASP A 320 -2.22 29.57 14.49
C ASP A 320 -2.88 28.40 15.23
N PHE A 321 -2.19 27.92 16.26
CA PHE A 321 -2.65 26.79 17.08
C PHE A 321 -3.92 27.11 17.87
N ALA A 322 -4.07 28.35 18.37
CA ALA A 322 -5.25 28.76 19.11
C ALA A 322 -6.51 28.71 18.22
N THR A 323 -6.41 29.21 17.00
CA THR A 323 -7.48 29.13 15.99
C THR A 323 -7.85 27.68 15.66
N PHE A 324 -6.84 26.81 15.52
CA PHE A 324 -7.06 25.38 15.31
C PHE A 324 -7.79 24.74 16.51
N CYS A 325 -7.39 25.05 17.76
CA CYS A 325 -8.03 24.54 18.96
C CYS A 325 -9.50 24.97 19.08
N ARG A 326 -9.81 26.26 18.83
CA ARG A 326 -11.20 26.77 18.84
C ARG A 326 -12.07 26.05 17.83
N TRP A 327 -11.54 25.84 16.62
CA TRP A 327 -12.23 25.08 15.59
C TRP A 327 -12.44 23.61 15.98
N ALA A 328 -11.41 22.96 16.52
CA ALA A 328 -11.47 21.56 16.94
C ALA A 328 -12.44 21.34 18.10
N ALA A 329 -12.40 22.22 19.10
CA ALA A 329 -13.31 22.21 20.24
C ALA A 329 -14.77 22.41 19.80
N GLY A 330 -15.04 23.39 18.95
CA GLY A 330 -16.39 23.66 18.41
C GLY A 330 -16.96 22.45 17.65
N ASN A 331 -16.13 21.73 16.87
CA ASN A 331 -16.55 20.49 16.20
C ASN A 331 -16.84 19.32 17.15
N ARG A 332 -16.42 19.42 18.41
CA ARG A 332 -16.59 18.38 19.44
C ARG A 332 -17.50 18.81 20.60
N GLY A 333 -18.10 19.99 20.50
CA GLY A 333 -18.95 20.51 21.57
C GLY A 333 -18.19 20.74 22.87
N LEU A 334 -16.89 21.07 22.80
CA LEU A 334 -16.07 21.36 23.98
C LEU A 334 -15.96 22.88 24.17
N GLU A 335 -16.15 23.34 25.40
CA GLU A 335 -15.88 24.70 25.78
C GLU A 335 -14.41 24.86 26.19
N LEU A 336 -13.75 25.89 25.65
CA LEU A 336 -12.41 26.27 26.00
C LEU A 336 -12.45 27.37 27.07
N PRO A 337 -11.81 27.18 28.24
CA PRO A 337 -11.66 28.23 29.23
C PRO A 337 -10.99 29.48 28.62
N GLY A 338 -11.44 30.69 29.03
CA GLY A 338 -10.92 31.94 28.50
C GLY A 338 -9.43 32.19 28.78
N ASP A 339 -8.91 31.56 29.84
CA ASP A 339 -7.52 31.61 30.30
C ASP A 339 -6.65 30.48 29.78
N THR A 340 -7.12 29.74 28.78
CA THR A 340 -6.36 28.62 28.16
C THR A 340 -5.02 29.10 27.62
N ASP A 341 -3.92 28.62 28.20
CA ASP A 341 -2.55 28.85 27.68
C ASP A 341 -2.27 27.91 26.48
N PHE A 342 -2.58 28.38 25.29
CA PHE A 342 -2.33 27.62 24.06
C PHE A 342 -0.84 27.32 23.84
N GLY A 343 0.08 28.16 24.35
CA GLY A 343 1.51 27.96 24.22
C GLY A 343 1.99 26.70 24.94
N VAL A 344 1.43 26.41 26.12
CA VAL A 344 1.72 25.18 26.87
C VAL A 344 1.31 23.96 26.04
N TRP A 345 0.12 23.99 25.46
CA TRP A 345 -0.41 22.87 24.68
C TRP A 345 0.26 22.71 23.33
N GLU A 346 0.72 23.77 22.70
CA GLU A 346 1.50 23.66 21.47
C GLU A 346 2.87 23.02 21.73
N ARG A 347 3.53 23.38 22.85
CA ARG A 347 4.76 22.71 23.29
C ARG A 347 4.54 21.24 23.68
N HIS A 348 3.42 20.94 24.34
CA HIS A 348 3.00 19.56 24.59
C HIS A 348 2.85 18.79 23.28
N GLY A 349 2.18 19.37 22.30
CA GLY A 349 1.99 18.76 20.97
C GLY A 349 3.30 18.46 20.25
N GLU A 350 4.33 19.32 20.37
CA GLU A 350 5.64 19.05 19.79
C GLU A 350 6.37 17.90 20.50
N ARG A 351 6.33 17.82 21.83
CA ARG A 351 6.91 16.67 22.58
C ARG A 351 6.22 15.38 22.18
N ARG A 352 4.88 15.37 22.16
CA ARG A 352 4.09 14.19 21.73
C ARG A 352 4.38 13.81 20.29
N ARG A 353 4.56 14.78 19.38
CA ARG A 353 4.92 14.49 17.98
C ARG A 353 6.24 13.74 17.88
N GLN A 354 7.24 14.13 18.66
CA GLN A 354 8.54 13.45 18.69
C GLN A 354 8.40 12.02 19.22
N GLU A 355 7.63 11.81 20.31
CA GLU A 355 7.36 10.47 20.84
C GLU A 355 6.62 9.60 19.83
N VAL A 356 5.55 10.13 19.23
CA VAL A 356 4.80 9.45 18.17
C VAL A 356 5.72 9.05 17.01
N ARG A 357 6.63 9.95 16.57
CA ARG A 357 7.57 9.67 15.48
C ARG A 357 8.48 8.48 15.82
N ARG A 358 8.98 8.42 17.04
CA ARG A 358 9.85 7.34 17.52
C ARG A 358 9.09 6.01 17.63
N HIS A 359 7.90 6.00 18.21
CA HIS A 359 7.08 4.79 18.32
C HIS A 359 6.59 4.30 16.94
N GLU A 360 6.20 5.23 16.06
CA GLU A 360 5.83 4.89 14.68
C GLU A 360 7.00 4.28 13.92
N LEU A 361 8.25 4.61 14.22
CA LEU A 361 9.41 4.00 13.59
C LEU A 361 9.42 2.49 13.81
N VAL A 362 9.23 2.02 15.04
CA VAL A 362 9.13 0.58 15.35
C VAL A 362 7.90 -0.03 14.67
N ARG A 363 6.77 0.66 14.73
CA ARG A 363 5.52 0.22 14.09
C ARG A 363 5.64 0.10 12.57
N HIS A 364 6.44 0.95 11.93
CA HIS A 364 6.68 0.96 10.48
C HIS A 364 7.42 -0.29 9.99
N LEU A 365 8.14 -1.03 10.84
CA LEU A 365 8.70 -2.32 10.48
C LEU A 365 7.63 -3.32 10.04
N PHE A 366 6.38 -3.17 10.48
CA PHE A 366 5.29 -4.09 10.14
C PHE A 366 4.58 -3.76 8.82
N ARG A 367 4.93 -2.68 8.12
CA ARG A 367 4.34 -2.31 6.83
C ARG A 367 4.51 -3.41 5.79
N ARG A 368 5.75 -3.80 5.51
CA ARG A 368 6.06 -4.82 4.50
C ARG A 368 5.62 -6.22 4.92
N PRO A 369 5.77 -6.69 6.17
CA PRO A 369 5.18 -7.93 6.63
C PRO A 369 3.67 -8.03 6.41
N LEU A 370 2.90 -6.99 6.78
CA LEU A 370 1.44 -6.93 6.55
C LEU A 370 1.09 -6.91 5.07
N GLU A 371 1.83 -6.14 4.26
CA GLU A 371 1.66 -6.12 2.81
C GLU A 371 1.88 -7.50 2.20
N LEU A 372 2.98 -8.18 2.55
CA LEU A 372 3.28 -9.52 2.06
C LEU A 372 2.26 -10.55 2.54
N TRP A 373 1.76 -10.44 3.76
CA TRP A 373 0.72 -11.32 4.27
C TRP A 373 -0.54 -11.30 3.39
N VAL A 374 -0.97 -10.09 2.97
CA VAL A 374 -2.12 -9.90 2.05
C VAL A 374 -1.79 -10.39 0.64
N VAL A 375 -0.61 -10.04 0.12
CA VAL A 375 -0.23 -10.38 -1.27
C VAL A 375 0.00 -11.88 -1.45
N LEU A 376 0.47 -12.57 -0.41
CA LEU A 376 0.57 -14.03 -0.41
C LEU A 376 -0.80 -14.71 -0.47
N ASP A 377 -1.82 -14.17 0.23
CA ASP A 377 -3.19 -14.65 0.08
C ASP A 377 -3.69 -14.54 -1.37
N TYR A 378 -3.42 -13.40 -2.03
CA TYR A 378 -3.78 -13.19 -3.44
C TYR A 378 -3.04 -14.16 -4.38
N SER A 379 -1.75 -14.40 -4.11
CA SER A 379 -0.94 -15.33 -4.87
C SER A 379 -1.47 -16.77 -4.76
N MET A 380 -1.78 -17.19 -3.53
CA MET A 380 -2.39 -18.51 -3.29
C MET A 380 -3.75 -18.65 -3.92
N PHE A 381 -4.59 -17.60 -3.88
CA PHE A 381 -5.88 -17.62 -4.58
C PHE A 381 -5.70 -17.90 -6.07
N LEU A 382 -4.79 -17.20 -6.75
CA LEU A 382 -4.55 -17.41 -8.18
C LEU A 382 -3.99 -18.82 -8.47
N GLU A 383 -3.10 -19.35 -7.62
CA GLU A 383 -2.65 -20.74 -7.74
C GLU A 383 -3.78 -21.76 -7.60
N GLU A 384 -4.71 -21.53 -6.64
CA GLU A 384 -5.91 -22.34 -6.44
C GLU A 384 -6.85 -22.31 -7.64
N GLN A 385 -6.80 -21.23 -8.45
CA GLN A 385 -7.57 -21.07 -9.69
C GLN A 385 -6.83 -21.60 -10.94
N GLY A 386 -5.70 -22.27 -10.76
CA GLY A 386 -4.97 -22.91 -11.86
C GLY A 386 -3.96 -22.02 -12.58
N TYR A 387 -3.46 -20.97 -11.94
CA TYR A 387 -2.42 -20.10 -12.48
C TYR A 387 -1.03 -20.48 -11.97
N ASN A 388 -0.01 -20.23 -12.79
CA ASN A 388 1.38 -20.17 -12.37
C ASN A 388 1.69 -18.75 -11.93
N VAL A 389 2.03 -18.55 -10.66
CA VAL A 389 2.21 -17.23 -10.07
C VAL A 389 3.70 -16.90 -9.91
N ARG A 390 4.09 -15.71 -10.38
CA ARG A 390 5.35 -15.05 -10.05
C ARG A 390 5.05 -13.88 -9.13
N LEU A 391 5.73 -13.80 -8.01
CA LEU A 391 5.64 -12.70 -7.06
C LEU A 391 7.03 -12.09 -6.88
N GLY A 392 7.15 -10.78 -7.07
CA GLY A 392 8.41 -10.06 -6.91
C GLY A 392 8.21 -8.54 -6.84
N THR A 393 9.31 -7.79 -6.85
CA THR A 393 9.27 -6.33 -7.03
C THR A 393 9.54 -5.97 -8.48
N PHE A 394 8.82 -4.98 -9.00
CA PHE A 394 9.01 -4.50 -10.39
C PHE A 394 9.87 -3.23 -10.48
N CYS A 395 10.14 -2.57 -9.37
CA CYS A 395 11.02 -1.40 -9.31
C CYS A 395 11.54 -1.18 -7.88
N GLU A 396 12.48 -0.26 -7.75
CA GLU A 396 13.03 0.15 -6.48
C GLU A 396 11.98 0.87 -5.60
N ARG A 397 12.14 0.74 -4.26
CA ARG A 397 11.24 1.34 -3.26
C ARG A 397 11.18 2.87 -3.37
N GLN A 398 12.29 3.54 -3.77
CA GLN A 398 12.36 4.99 -3.96
C GLN A 398 11.42 5.47 -5.07
N LEU A 399 11.20 4.65 -6.09
CA LEU A 399 10.26 4.97 -7.17
C LEU A 399 8.82 4.84 -6.71
N THR A 400 8.50 3.75 -6.03
CA THR A 400 7.23 3.56 -5.29
C THR A 400 7.40 2.51 -4.19
N PRO A 401 6.92 2.78 -2.95
CA PRO A 401 6.91 1.76 -1.92
C PRO A 401 5.91 0.61 -2.20
N ARG A 402 4.95 0.81 -3.14
CA ARG A 402 3.99 -0.20 -3.61
C ARG A 402 4.56 -0.88 -4.86
N ASN A 403 5.69 -1.50 -4.70
CA ASN A 403 6.46 -2.08 -5.81
C ASN A 403 6.30 -3.60 -5.96
N LEU A 404 5.40 -4.23 -5.19
CA LEU A 404 5.09 -5.64 -5.38
C LEU A 404 4.27 -5.84 -6.65
N LEU A 405 4.59 -6.89 -7.38
CA LEU A 405 3.90 -7.33 -8.57
C LEU A 405 3.56 -8.82 -8.45
N ILE A 406 2.29 -9.13 -8.60
CA ILE A 406 1.78 -10.49 -8.84
C ILE A 406 1.57 -10.60 -10.34
N ASP A 407 2.25 -11.55 -10.97
CA ASP A 407 2.08 -11.88 -12.39
C ASP A 407 1.74 -13.36 -12.51
N ALA A 408 0.57 -13.66 -13.03
CA ALA A 408 0.01 -15.01 -13.04
C ALA A 408 -0.49 -15.39 -14.43
N GLU A 409 0.06 -16.47 -14.98
CA GLU A 409 -0.34 -17.06 -16.26
C GLU A 409 -1.12 -18.36 -16.03
N LYS A 410 -2.21 -18.53 -16.75
CA LYS A 410 -3.04 -19.74 -16.68
C LYS A 410 -2.21 -20.95 -17.12
N ARG A 411 -2.31 -22.03 -16.33
CA ARG A 411 -1.64 -23.30 -16.70
C ARG A 411 -2.25 -23.84 -17.97
N SER A 412 -1.40 -24.25 -18.92
CA SER A 412 -1.84 -25.07 -20.04
C SER A 412 -2.45 -26.34 -19.47
N VAL A 413 -3.65 -26.64 -19.88
CA VAL A 413 -4.21 -27.99 -19.66
C VAL A 413 -3.52 -28.82 -20.73
N ASP A 414 -2.47 -29.58 -20.34
CA ASP A 414 -1.91 -30.59 -21.24
C ASP A 414 -3.05 -31.57 -21.54
N CYS A 415 -3.49 -31.60 -22.80
CA CYS A 415 -4.40 -32.61 -23.33
C CYS A 415 -3.72 -33.95 -23.44
#